data_cadeeb6a6a425e6ebb8172c7dcd38b8e
#
_entry.id   cadeeb6a6a425e6ebb8172c7dcd38b8e
#
_cell.length_a   1.000
_cell.length_b   1.000
_cell.length_c   1.000
_cell.angle_alpha   90.00
_cell.angle_beta   90.00
_cell.angle_gamma   90.00
#
_symmetry.space_group_name_H-M   'P 1'
#
loop_
_entity.id
_entity.type
_entity.pdbx_description
1 polymer ?
#
loop_
_entity_poly.entity_id
_entity_poly.type
_entity_poly.pdbx_seq_one_letter_code
_entity_poly.pdbx_strand_id
1 'polypeptide(L)'
;MPKQEAPILIPKYLREKIAQGEHQQLDFKFAINDARKIAITLCAFANTDGGTLLIGVKDNGAIVGAKLQEETYMIESAAKMYCQPPIDFQTQGWKAGDRYVLEVIVSPSIYKPHCAEDAEGKWIAYLRSGDQNFPAPAVMMHYW
;
A
#
# COMPACT_ATOMS: atom_id res chain seq x y z
N MET A 1 -2.85 33.22 -28.93
CA MET A 1 -3.64 32.60 -27.81
C MET A 1 -2.85 31.48 -27.23
N PRO A 2 -2.64 31.50 -25.91
CA PRO A 2 -2.01 30.35 -25.29
C PRO A 2 -2.92 29.14 -25.49
N LYS A 3 -2.33 28.02 -25.88
CA LYS A 3 -3.05 26.75 -25.89
C LYS A 3 -3.42 26.42 -24.46
N GLN A 4 -4.69 26.24 -24.18
CA GLN A 4 -5.10 25.64 -22.94
C GLN A 4 -4.70 24.16 -22.98
N GLU A 5 -3.93 23.72 -21.98
CA GLU A 5 -3.68 22.31 -21.81
C GLU A 5 -5.00 21.62 -21.49
N ALA A 6 -5.23 20.48 -22.13
CA ALA A 6 -6.39 19.67 -21.80
C ALA A 6 -6.32 19.27 -20.33
N PRO A 7 -7.41 19.37 -19.56
CA PRO A 7 -7.39 18.96 -18.16
C PRO A 7 -7.05 17.48 -18.07
N ILE A 8 -6.22 17.12 -17.08
CA ILE A 8 -5.90 15.72 -16.78
C ILE A 8 -7.17 15.07 -16.26
N LEU A 9 -7.64 14.04 -16.97
CA LEU A 9 -8.81 13.27 -16.55
C LEU A 9 -8.37 12.25 -15.49
N ILE A 10 -8.76 12.52 -14.25
CA ILE A 10 -8.54 11.60 -13.14
C ILE A 10 -9.89 10.93 -12.86
N PRO A 11 -9.96 9.58 -12.84
CA PRO A 11 -11.19 8.90 -12.49
C PRO A 11 -11.75 9.40 -11.15
N LYS A 12 -13.06 9.59 -11.09
CA LYS A 12 -13.71 10.14 -9.89
C LYS A 12 -13.36 9.36 -8.62
N TYR A 13 -13.41 8.03 -8.71
CA TYR A 13 -13.04 7.15 -7.60
C TYR A 13 -11.63 7.45 -7.08
N LEU A 14 -10.65 7.51 -7.99
CA LEU A 14 -9.26 7.77 -7.62
C LEU A 14 -9.09 9.16 -7.01
N ARG A 15 -9.72 10.17 -7.61
CA ARG A 15 -9.66 11.55 -7.13
C ARG A 15 -10.22 11.66 -5.71
N GLU A 16 -11.36 11.05 -5.44
CA GLU A 16 -11.98 11.06 -4.12
C GLU A 16 -11.13 10.30 -3.10
N LYS A 17 -10.52 9.20 -3.52
CA LYS A 17 -9.63 8.43 -2.65
C LYS A 17 -8.40 9.25 -2.25
N ILE A 18 -7.74 9.87 -3.23
CA ILE A 18 -6.56 10.72 -2.97
C ILE A 18 -6.92 11.92 -2.09
N ALA A 19 -8.11 12.50 -2.29
CA ALA A 19 -8.56 13.65 -1.51
C ALA A 19 -8.72 13.35 -0.01
N GLN A 20 -8.88 12.08 0.37
CA GLN A 20 -8.96 11.69 1.78
C GLN A 20 -7.63 11.92 2.53
N GLY A 21 -6.50 11.92 1.81
CA GLY A 21 -5.18 11.88 2.44
C GLY A 21 -4.90 10.54 3.10
N GLU A 22 -3.66 10.32 3.52
CA GLU A 22 -3.27 9.09 4.20
C GLU A 22 -4.00 8.96 5.54
N HIS A 23 -4.42 7.74 5.87
CA HIS A 23 -5.10 7.43 7.13
C HIS A 23 -4.97 5.94 7.46
N GLN A 24 -5.75 5.45 8.44
CA GLN A 24 -5.72 4.06 8.90
C GLN A 24 -5.78 3.04 7.77
N GLN A 25 -6.58 3.30 6.73
CA GLN A 25 -6.85 2.38 5.64
C GLN A 25 -6.39 2.90 4.28
N LEU A 26 -5.51 3.89 4.27
CA LEU A 26 -5.01 4.48 3.03
C LEU A 26 -3.58 4.96 3.19
N ASP A 27 -2.72 4.51 2.30
CA ASP A 27 -1.31 4.90 2.27
C ASP A 27 -0.88 5.26 0.84
N PHE A 28 -0.04 6.28 0.69
CA PHE A 28 0.51 6.69 -0.59
C PHE A 28 1.97 6.34 -0.67
N LYS A 29 2.42 5.84 -1.83
CA LYS A 29 3.83 5.59 -2.11
C LYS A 29 4.20 6.19 -3.46
N PHE A 30 5.31 6.90 -3.48
CA PHE A 30 5.87 7.45 -4.70
C PHE A 30 6.24 6.34 -5.67
N ALA A 31 6.97 5.35 -5.19
CA ALA A 31 7.41 4.17 -5.92
C ALA A 31 7.82 3.09 -4.90
N ILE A 32 7.94 1.86 -5.38
CA ILE A 32 8.42 0.76 -4.54
C ILE A 32 9.89 0.50 -4.89
N ASN A 33 10.78 0.84 -3.97
CA ASN A 33 12.22 0.61 -4.10
C ASN A 33 12.69 -0.61 -3.31
N ASP A 34 11.91 -1.04 -2.32
CA ASP A 34 12.29 -2.11 -1.41
C ASP A 34 11.04 -2.91 -1.02
N ALA A 35 11.00 -4.17 -1.45
CA ALA A 35 9.89 -5.08 -1.17
C ALA A 35 9.70 -5.33 0.33
N ARG A 36 10.78 -5.31 1.13
CA ARG A 36 10.68 -5.50 2.57
C ARG A 36 9.93 -4.36 3.27
N LYS A 37 10.15 -3.12 2.82
CA LYS A 37 9.44 -1.97 3.38
C LYS A 37 7.95 -2.01 3.06
N ILE A 38 7.61 -2.41 1.85
CA ILE A 38 6.21 -2.57 1.45
C ILE A 38 5.54 -3.70 2.22
N ALA A 39 6.25 -4.78 2.49
CA ALA A 39 5.74 -5.89 3.30
C ALA A 39 5.24 -5.44 4.67
N ILE A 40 5.91 -4.47 5.28
CA ILE A 40 5.49 -3.90 6.57
C ILE A 40 4.09 -3.28 6.46
N THR A 41 3.84 -2.49 5.42
CA THR A 41 2.53 -1.87 5.20
C THR A 41 1.46 -2.92 4.92
N LEU A 42 1.77 -3.92 4.10
CA LEU A 42 0.82 -5.00 3.79
C LEU A 42 0.43 -5.77 5.06
N CYS A 43 1.42 -6.11 5.90
CA CYS A 43 1.18 -6.78 7.18
C CYS A 43 0.35 -5.91 8.12
N ALA A 44 0.69 -4.63 8.24
CA ALA A 44 -0.04 -3.71 9.11
C ALA A 44 -1.52 -3.59 8.71
N PHE A 45 -1.81 -3.49 7.41
CA PHE A 45 -3.18 -3.50 6.91
C PHE A 45 -3.88 -4.81 7.21
N ALA A 46 -3.25 -5.95 6.88
CA ALA A 46 -3.85 -7.27 7.07
C ALA A 46 -4.15 -7.57 8.55
N ASN A 47 -3.30 -7.12 9.46
CA ASN A 47 -3.44 -7.32 10.89
C ASN A 47 -4.42 -6.36 11.56
N THR A 48 -4.83 -5.30 10.90
CA THR A 48 -5.70 -4.28 11.46
C THR A 48 -7.04 -4.25 10.72
N ASP A 49 -7.35 -3.20 10.01
CA ASP A 49 -8.66 -3.01 9.38
C ASP A 49 -8.62 -3.22 7.86
N GLY A 50 -7.53 -3.75 7.33
CA GLY A 50 -7.27 -3.74 5.91
C GLY A 50 -6.88 -2.35 5.43
N GLY A 51 -6.75 -2.19 4.12
CA GLY A 51 -6.44 -0.89 3.58
C GLY A 51 -6.08 -0.91 2.11
N THR A 52 -5.89 0.28 1.58
CA THR A 52 -5.51 0.53 0.20
C THR A 52 -4.18 1.24 0.15
N LEU A 53 -3.30 0.75 -0.70
CA LEU A 53 -2.03 1.38 -1.02
C LEU A 53 -2.12 1.95 -2.43
N LEU A 54 -1.86 3.25 -2.60
CA LEU A 54 -1.79 3.89 -3.90
C LEU A 54 -0.33 4.17 -4.26
N ILE A 55 0.14 3.53 -5.31
CA ILE A 55 1.52 3.65 -5.79
C ILE A 55 1.55 4.58 -6.99
N GLY A 56 2.49 5.51 -7.00
CA GLY A 56 2.58 6.58 -7.99
C GLY A 56 1.94 7.88 -7.51
N VAL A 57 1.75 8.00 -6.19
CA VAL A 57 1.16 9.17 -5.54
C VAL A 57 2.09 9.64 -4.43
N LYS A 58 2.39 10.93 -4.40
CA LYS A 58 3.18 11.54 -3.33
C LYS A 58 2.34 11.74 -2.08
N ASP A 59 3.01 11.98 -0.95
CA ASP A 59 2.35 12.23 0.34
C ASP A 59 1.34 13.39 0.28
N ASN A 60 1.61 14.38 -0.57
CA ASN A 60 0.70 15.53 -0.77
C ASN A 60 -0.46 15.23 -1.72
N GLY A 61 -0.57 14.01 -2.25
CA GLY A 61 -1.62 13.62 -3.18
C GLY A 61 -1.29 13.84 -4.66
N ALA A 62 -0.13 14.39 -4.98
CA ALA A 62 0.25 14.61 -6.38
C ALA A 62 0.52 13.28 -7.08
N ILE A 63 -0.08 13.09 -8.27
CA ILE A 63 0.13 11.90 -9.07
C ILE A 63 1.44 12.05 -9.85
N VAL A 64 2.37 11.13 -9.61
CA VAL A 64 3.65 11.08 -10.33
C VAL A 64 3.72 9.90 -11.29
N GLY A 65 2.86 8.90 -11.09
CA GLY A 65 2.76 7.75 -11.95
C GLY A 65 3.51 6.54 -11.43
N ALA A 66 2.98 5.37 -11.77
CA ALA A 66 3.53 4.06 -11.43
C ALA A 66 3.83 3.29 -12.71
N LYS A 67 4.83 2.41 -12.64
CA LYS A 67 5.10 1.40 -13.66
C LYS A 67 4.33 0.14 -13.27
N LEU A 68 3.12 -0.03 -13.83
CA LEU A 68 2.17 -1.02 -13.34
C LEU A 68 2.73 -2.43 -13.23
N GLN A 69 3.42 -2.93 -14.27
CA GLN A 69 3.93 -4.30 -14.25
C GLN A 69 5.04 -4.50 -13.24
N GLU A 70 5.99 -3.58 -13.21
CA GLU A 70 7.15 -3.67 -12.31
C GLU A 70 6.73 -3.56 -10.86
N GLU A 71 5.83 -2.63 -10.54
CA GLU A 71 5.39 -2.41 -9.17
C GLU A 71 4.41 -3.48 -8.70
N THR A 72 3.58 -4.02 -9.59
CA THR A 72 2.77 -5.21 -9.26
C THR A 72 3.68 -6.39 -8.91
N TYR A 73 4.75 -6.61 -9.65
CA TYR A 73 5.73 -7.65 -9.33
C TYR A 73 6.35 -7.44 -7.95
N MET A 74 6.69 -6.19 -7.61
CA MET A 74 7.24 -5.87 -6.29
C MET A 74 6.24 -6.15 -5.16
N ILE A 75 4.96 -5.86 -5.37
CA ILE A 75 3.90 -6.18 -4.42
C ILE A 75 3.77 -7.70 -4.24
N GLU A 76 3.76 -8.45 -5.34
CA GLU A 76 3.71 -9.91 -5.27
C GLU A 76 4.89 -10.49 -4.50
N SER A 77 6.09 -9.99 -4.76
CA SER A 77 7.30 -10.40 -4.04
C SER A 77 7.19 -10.09 -2.54
N ALA A 78 6.73 -8.88 -2.20
CA ALA A 78 6.56 -8.49 -0.81
C ALA A 78 5.55 -9.41 -0.10
N ALA A 79 4.40 -9.63 -0.71
CA ALA A 79 3.32 -10.40 -0.10
C ALA A 79 3.66 -11.88 0.07
N LYS A 80 4.42 -12.47 -0.87
CA LYS A 80 4.75 -13.90 -0.86
C LYS A 80 6.04 -14.21 -0.12
N MET A 81 7.08 -13.38 -0.29
CA MET A 81 8.42 -13.68 0.20
C MET A 81 8.75 -13.00 1.52
N TYR A 82 8.20 -11.83 1.77
CA TYR A 82 8.54 -11.01 2.93
C TYR A 82 7.40 -10.84 3.92
N CYS A 83 6.32 -11.57 3.73
CA CYS A 83 5.21 -11.68 4.69
C CYS A 83 4.97 -13.14 5.05
N GLN A 84 4.75 -13.41 6.33
CA GLN A 84 4.51 -14.76 6.81
C GLN A 84 3.37 -14.74 7.87
N PRO A 85 2.23 -15.42 7.63
CA PRO A 85 1.85 -16.07 6.37
C PRO A 85 1.80 -15.08 5.20
N PRO A 86 1.88 -15.57 3.95
CA PRO A 86 1.71 -14.71 2.78
C PRO A 86 0.39 -13.95 2.82
N ILE A 87 0.37 -12.76 2.22
CA ILE A 87 -0.81 -11.89 2.20
C ILE A 87 -1.46 -11.95 0.83
N ASP A 88 -2.77 -12.16 0.81
CA ASP A 88 -3.60 -12.02 -0.38
C ASP A 88 -3.94 -10.55 -0.61
N PHE A 89 -3.98 -10.15 -1.86
CA PHE A 89 -4.28 -8.78 -2.23
C PHE A 89 -4.93 -8.74 -3.61
N GLN A 90 -5.57 -7.61 -3.91
CA GLN A 90 -6.11 -7.32 -5.23
C GLN A 90 -5.44 -6.06 -5.76
N THR A 91 -5.32 -5.94 -7.08
CA THR A 91 -4.75 -4.76 -7.72
C THR A 91 -5.68 -4.21 -8.78
N GLN A 92 -5.59 -2.90 -8.97
CA GLN A 92 -6.29 -2.18 -10.02
C GLN A 92 -5.37 -1.08 -10.55
N GLY A 93 -5.13 -1.07 -11.86
CA GLY A 93 -4.46 0.04 -12.51
C GLY A 93 -5.46 1.13 -12.87
N TRP A 94 -5.13 2.38 -12.56
CA TRP A 94 -5.94 3.55 -12.89
C TRP A 94 -5.17 4.47 -13.81
N LYS A 95 -5.79 4.86 -14.92
CA LYS A 95 -5.20 5.83 -15.85
C LYS A 95 -5.61 7.24 -15.44
N ALA A 96 -4.61 8.10 -15.23
CA ALA A 96 -4.80 9.51 -14.89
C ALA A 96 -4.01 10.36 -15.90
N GLY A 97 -4.66 10.80 -16.97
CA GLY A 97 -3.98 11.42 -18.09
C GLY A 97 -3.10 10.41 -18.83
N ASP A 98 -1.82 10.70 -18.94
CA ASP A 98 -0.79 9.82 -19.52
C ASP A 98 -0.05 8.98 -18.47
N ARG A 99 -0.48 9.08 -17.22
CA ARG A 99 0.15 8.38 -16.07
C ARG A 99 -0.78 7.32 -15.53
N TYR A 100 -0.20 6.37 -14.78
CA TYR A 100 -0.94 5.30 -14.12
C TYR A 100 -0.70 5.34 -12.63
N VAL A 101 -1.74 4.97 -11.87
CA VAL A 101 -1.65 4.75 -10.43
C VAL A 101 -2.00 3.28 -10.19
N LEU A 102 -1.20 2.59 -9.40
CA LEU A 102 -1.49 1.22 -8.99
C LEU A 102 -2.18 1.24 -7.63
N GLU A 103 -3.41 0.73 -7.60
CA GLU A 103 -4.14 0.52 -6.37
C GLU A 103 -3.93 -0.93 -5.91
N VAL A 104 -3.53 -1.09 -4.65
CA VAL A 104 -3.36 -2.40 -4.00
C VAL A 104 -4.33 -2.45 -2.83
N ILE A 105 -5.22 -3.44 -2.83
CA ILE A 105 -6.26 -3.59 -1.82
C ILE A 105 -5.95 -4.81 -0.96
N VAL A 106 -5.83 -4.60 0.34
CA VAL A 106 -5.59 -5.65 1.33
C VAL A 106 -6.78 -5.72 2.27
N SER A 107 -7.43 -6.88 2.33
CA SER A 107 -8.53 -7.10 3.27
C SER A 107 -7.99 -7.46 4.65
N PRO A 108 -8.75 -7.20 5.74
CA PRO A 108 -8.39 -7.72 7.06
C PRO A 108 -8.27 -9.24 6.99
N SER A 109 -7.19 -9.78 7.54
CA SER A 109 -6.90 -11.22 7.46
C SER A 109 -7.56 -11.99 8.60
N ILE A 110 -8.03 -13.20 8.30
CA ILE A 110 -8.44 -14.16 9.32
C ILE A 110 -7.25 -15.00 9.83
N TYR A 111 -6.08 -14.88 9.20
CA TYR A 111 -4.87 -15.65 9.54
C TYR A 111 -3.84 -14.81 10.30
N LYS A 112 -4.30 -13.92 11.17
CA LYS A 112 -3.42 -13.07 11.98
C LYS A 112 -2.62 -13.87 13.00
N PRO A 113 -1.37 -13.44 13.36
CA PRO A 113 -0.70 -12.27 12.81
C PRO A 113 0.07 -12.59 11.53
N HIS A 114 0.16 -11.62 10.64
CA HIS A 114 1.14 -11.61 9.56
C HIS A 114 2.36 -10.84 10.01
N CYS A 115 3.54 -11.42 9.78
CA CYS A 115 4.81 -10.80 10.14
C CYS A 115 5.58 -10.45 8.88
N ALA A 116 6.31 -9.34 8.92
CA ALA A 116 7.24 -8.94 7.87
C ALA A 116 8.67 -9.21 8.32
N GLU A 117 9.50 -9.68 7.40
CA GLU A 117 10.92 -9.93 7.67
C GLU A 117 11.71 -8.63 7.59
N ASP A 118 12.45 -8.30 8.66
CA ASP A 118 13.34 -7.14 8.65
C ASP A 118 14.68 -7.45 7.98
N ALA A 119 15.57 -6.43 7.92
CA ALA A 119 16.89 -6.57 7.29
C ALA A 119 17.80 -7.58 8.01
N GLU A 120 17.50 -7.91 9.26
CA GLU A 120 18.27 -8.85 10.08
C GLU A 120 17.69 -10.27 10.05
N GLY A 121 16.62 -10.47 9.27
CA GLY A 121 15.96 -11.77 9.16
C GLY A 121 14.94 -12.06 10.25
N LYS A 122 14.59 -11.07 11.07
CA LYS A 122 13.57 -11.24 12.11
C LYS A 122 12.18 -11.02 11.53
N TRP A 123 11.24 -11.83 11.95
CA TRP A 123 9.84 -11.73 11.58
C TRP A 123 9.09 -10.95 12.66
N ILE A 124 8.56 -9.80 12.29
CA ILE A 124 7.91 -8.87 13.22
C ILE A 124 6.48 -8.64 12.76
N ALA A 125 5.52 -8.77 13.67
CA ALA A 125 4.12 -8.43 13.42
C ALA A 125 3.97 -6.90 13.51
N TYR A 126 3.28 -6.31 12.52
CA TYR A 126 3.03 -4.88 12.47
C TYR A 126 1.53 -4.58 12.53
N LEU A 127 1.21 -3.45 13.16
CA LEU A 127 -0.13 -2.89 13.22
C LEU A 127 -0.16 -1.53 12.53
N ARG A 128 -1.33 -1.14 12.07
CA ARG A 128 -1.59 0.20 11.51
C ARG A 128 -2.32 1.05 12.54
N SER A 129 -1.82 2.25 12.78
CA SER A 129 -2.50 3.24 13.62
C SER A 129 -2.38 4.61 12.96
N GLY A 130 -3.52 5.20 12.61
CA GLY A 130 -3.53 6.39 11.78
C GLY A 130 -2.81 6.12 10.47
N ASP A 131 -1.87 6.97 10.09
CA ASP A 131 -1.08 6.83 8.86
C ASP A 131 0.28 6.16 9.08
N GLN A 132 0.47 5.47 10.21
CA GLN A 132 1.75 4.87 10.60
C GLN A 132 1.65 3.37 10.85
N ASN A 133 2.75 2.68 10.55
CA ASN A 133 2.93 1.27 10.85
C ASN A 133 3.89 1.14 12.04
N PHE A 134 3.60 0.25 12.97
CA PHE A 134 4.47 0.03 14.12
C PHE A 134 4.44 -1.43 14.57
N PRO A 135 5.51 -1.92 15.22
CA PRO A 135 5.54 -3.28 15.74
C PRO A 135 4.44 -3.52 16.76
N ALA A 136 3.77 -4.66 16.65
CA ALA A 136 2.74 -5.04 17.60
C ALA A 136 3.38 -5.29 18.99
N PRO A 137 2.77 -4.76 20.07
CA PRO A 137 3.22 -5.10 21.42
C PRO A 137 3.11 -6.61 21.67
N ALA A 138 4.02 -7.16 22.48
CA ALA A 138 4.06 -8.59 22.77
C ALA A 138 2.71 -9.11 23.30
N VAL A 139 1.99 -8.29 24.08
CA VAL A 139 0.67 -8.65 24.63
C VAL A 139 -0.36 -8.95 23.53
N MET A 140 -0.25 -8.32 22.37
CA MET A 140 -1.19 -8.54 21.25
C MET A 140 -1.09 -9.96 20.70
N MET A 141 0.05 -10.60 20.82
CA MET A 141 0.25 -11.97 20.33
C MET A 141 -0.65 -13.00 21.04
N HIS A 142 -1.16 -12.67 22.22
CA HIS A 142 -2.11 -13.53 22.94
C HIS A 142 -3.54 -13.44 22.39
N TYR A 143 -3.86 -12.41 21.63
CA TYR A 143 -5.21 -12.17 21.09
C TYR A 143 -5.36 -12.60 19.64
N TRP A 144 -4.30 -13.05 19.03
CA TRP A 144 -4.33 -13.48 17.62
C TRP A 144 -4.40 -15.01 17.47
#